data_13b645b10e3c3ca5fce6d22b64f9016a
#
_entry.id   13b645b10e3c3ca5fce6d22b64f9016a
#
_cell.length_a   1.000
_cell.length_b   1.000
_cell.length_c   1.000
_cell.angle_alpha   90.00
_cell.angle_beta   90.00
_cell.angle_gamma   90.00
#
_symmetry.space_group_name_H-M   'P 1'
#
loop_
_entity.id
_entity.type
_entity.pdbx_description
1 polymer ?
#
loop_
_entity_poly.entity_id
_entity_poly.type
_entity_poly.pdbx_seq_one_letter_code
_entity_poly.pdbx_strand_id
1 'polypeptide(L)'
;MKKTLCLLLAALLVLSLAACGKQPATPTPDPTPDPAPNEAPKLVEALIPAEEYPDIVWENAGGGPCWNENYIVTVGNDSSNSKTIFYSTNRQTGETRSTELDGLWISDSLALYGDSFYWLTIEANKETGERELLLLKYDCATLEKTTVFTEPCEYWAENSQLAIDDEWAIYVLTLSDSEYEIRGYSFADEKNHTLMKLESSIFPRLVQMTDGCYSVALQESDGWAARIIRLADDETVWENRSESTRVPTRLAFNESWIVLREESQADPNAGSLRVWNRTTGEELNVDGLKGMLYPSSELYLIGDWLYSTRLVTNEDGSQRQALIRIHLPGDQAELIYDGDVFRFRVDPMTGEIAVWQTYDEPSQNHSTTHKLILLKAS
;
A
#
# COMPACT_ATOMS: atom_id res chain seq x y z
N MET A 1 68.27 -28.14 -23.37
CA MET A 1 67.08 -28.18 -22.53
C MET A 1 65.87 -27.37 -23.06
N LYS A 2 66.01 -26.16 -23.61
CA LYS A 2 64.88 -25.36 -24.12
C LYS A 2 64.16 -25.94 -25.34
N LYS A 3 64.82 -26.65 -26.23
CA LYS A 3 64.17 -27.25 -27.43
C LYS A 3 63.36 -28.49 -27.16
N THR A 4 63.70 -29.24 -26.13
CA THR A 4 62.91 -30.44 -25.69
C THR A 4 61.62 -30.09 -24.98
N LEU A 5 61.62 -28.95 -24.28
CA LEU A 5 60.41 -28.46 -23.58
C LEU A 5 59.34 -27.95 -24.55
N CYS A 6 59.75 -27.30 -25.65
CA CYS A 6 58.80 -26.82 -26.68
C CYS A 6 58.15 -27.96 -27.47
N LEU A 7 58.87 -29.07 -27.70
CA LEU A 7 58.30 -30.25 -28.36
C LEU A 7 57.30 -31.00 -27.48
N LEU A 8 57.51 -31.05 -26.16
CA LEU A 8 56.59 -31.65 -25.24
C LEU A 8 55.29 -30.83 -25.09
N LEU A 9 55.40 -29.51 -25.08
CA LEU A 9 54.23 -28.61 -25.04
C LEU A 9 53.39 -28.68 -26.33
N ALA A 10 54.06 -28.78 -27.51
CA ALA A 10 53.37 -28.92 -28.78
C ALA A 10 52.67 -30.29 -28.92
N ALA A 11 53.24 -31.35 -28.38
CA ALA A 11 52.62 -32.67 -28.36
C ALA A 11 51.42 -32.76 -27.44
N LEU A 12 51.45 -32.06 -26.29
CA LEU A 12 50.29 -31.95 -25.37
C LEU A 12 49.12 -31.14 -25.96
N LEU A 13 49.42 -30.11 -26.74
CA LEU A 13 48.41 -29.32 -27.44
C LEU A 13 47.72 -30.09 -28.57
N VAL A 14 48.45 -30.93 -29.30
CA VAL A 14 47.88 -31.76 -30.37
C VAL A 14 47.01 -32.90 -29.79
N LEU A 15 47.40 -33.45 -28.65
CA LEU A 15 46.60 -34.48 -27.95
C LEU A 15 45.32 -33.93 -27.37
N SER A 16 45.27 -32.67 -26.95
CA SER A 16 44.05 -32.03 -26.45
C SER A 16 43.04 -31.69 -27.56
N LEU A 17 43.48 -31.51 -28.79
CA LEU A 17 42.60 -31.28 -29.95
C LEU A 17 42.01 -32.58 -30.55
N ALA A 18 42.65 -33.73 -30.32
CA ALA A 18 42.14 -35.02 -30.80
C ALA A 18 41.07 -35.66 -29.88
N ALA A 19 40.89 -35.13 -28.69
CA ALA A 19 39.89 -35.62 -27.73
C ALA A 19 38.46 -35.04 -27.93
N CYS A 20 38.26 -34.15 -28.92
CA CYS A 20 36.93 -33.73 -29.35
C CYS A 20 36.28 -34.76 -30.28
N GLY A 21 36.17 -36.01 -29.81
CA GLY A 21 35.25 -37.00 -30.38
C GLY A 21 33.84 -36.48 -30.26
N LYS A 22 33.08 -36.51 -31.38
CA LYS A 22 31.67 -36.21 -31.44
C LYS A 22 30.94 -36.97 -30.31
N GLN A 23 30.67 -36.26 -29.21
CA GLN A 23 29.66 -36.72 -28.28
C GLN A 23 28.34 -36.84 -29.05
N PRO A 24 27.61 -37.98 -28.96
CA PRO A 24 26.28 -38.01 -29.50
C PRO A 24 25.49 -36.85 -28.91
N ALA A 25 24.86 -36.04 -29.75
CA ALA A 25 24.02 -34.95 -29.30
C ALA A 25 23.03 -35.54 -28.32
N THR A 26 23.17 -35.21 -27.05
CA THR A 26 22.11 -35.45 -26.05
C THR A 26 20.89 -34.74 -26.64
N PRO A 27 19.76 -35.46 -26.83
CA PRO A 27 18.56 -34.79 -27.32
C PRO A 27 18.28 -33.62 -26.37
N THR A 28 18.31 -32.41 -26.92
CA THR A 28 17.85 -31.22 -26.21
C THR A 28 16.46 -31.58 -25.73
N PRO A 29 16.18 -31.56 -24.42
CA PRO A 29 14.81 -31.78 -23.95
C PRO A 29 13.93 -30.81 -24.74
N ASP A 30 12.88 -31.30 -25.35
CA ASP A 30 11.88 -30.46 -25.97
C ASP A 30 11.58 -29.32 -25.01
N PRO A 31 11.58 -28.05 -25.46
CA PRO A 31 11.21 -26.95 -24.59
C PRO A 31 9.90 -27.35 -23.95
N THR A 32 9.90 -27.44 -22.61
CA THR A 32 8.67 -27.64 -21.83
C THR A 32 7.70 -26.61 -22.39
N PRO A 33 6.54 -27.01 -22.93
CA PRO A 33 5.57 -26.03 -23.44
C PRO A 33 5.37 -25.00 -22.36
N ASP A 34 5.48 -23.71 -22.73
CA ASP A 34 5.14 -22.62 -21.82
C ASP A 34 3.80 -22.95 -21.18
N PRO A 35 3.66 -22.85 -19.86
CA PRO A 35 2.39 -23.08 -19.20
C PRO A 35 1.35 -22.23 -19.94
N ALA A 36 0.27 -22.87 -20.38
CA ALA A 36 -0.80 -22.17 -21.06
C ALA A 36 -1.20 -20.94 -20.22
N PRO A 37 -1.39 -19.76 -20.85
CA PRO A 37 -1.78 -18.57 -20.09
C PRO A 37 -3.01 -18.95 -19.27
N ASN A 38 -2.96 -18.69 -17.96
CA ASN A 38 -4.12 -18.91 -17.09
C ASN A 38 -5.28 -18.08 -17.65
N GLU A 39 -6.35 -18.74 -18.03
CA GLU A 39 -7.55 -18.03 -18.41
C GLU A 39 -8.02 -17.19 -17.23
N ALA A 40 -8.50 -15.97 -17.51
CA ALA A 40 -9.07 -15.10 -16.49
C ALA A 40 -10.22 -15.83 -15.79
N PRO A 41 -10.29 -15.85 -14.45
CA PRO A 41 -11.40 -16.48 -13.76
C PRO A 41 -12.71 -15.82 -14.17
N LYS A 42 -13.77 -16.61 -14.24
CA LYS A 42 -15.10 -16.08 -14.52
C LYS A 42 -15.56 -15.25 -13.34
N LEU A 43 -15.92 -13.99 -13.61
CA LEU A 43 -16.51 -13.12 -12.59
C LEU A 43 -17.92 -13.62 -12.24
N VAL A 44 -18.15 -13.87 -10.95
CA VAL A 44 -19.45 -14.26 -10.40
C VAL A 44 -19.99 -13.11 -9.57
N GLU A 45 -21.29 -12.83 -9.66
CA GLU A 45 -21.93 -11.85 -8.80
C GLU A 45 -22.13 -12.45 -7.39
N ALA A 46 -21.58 -11.76 -6.39
CA ALA A 46 -21.65 -12.14 -4.98
C ALA A 46 -21.76 -10.86 -4.13
N LEU A 47 -22.79 -10.04 -4.41
CA LEU A 47 -22.95 -8.72 -3.81
C LEU A 47 -23.06 -8.81 -2.29
N ILE A 48 -22.25 -8.00 -1.62
CA ILE A 48 -22.26 -7.84 -0.16
C ILE A 48 -23.28 -6.76 0.22
N PRO A 49 -24.13 -6.97 1.25
CA PRO A 49 -25.03 -5.94 1.73
C PRO A 49 -24.30 -4.66 2.11
N ALA A 50 -24.81 -3.53 1.64
CA ALA A 50 -24.26 -2.20 1.88
C ALA A 50 -25.02 -1.49 2.99
N GLU A 51 -24.30 -0.84 3.91
CA GLU A 51 -24.83 0.08 4.91
C GLU A 51 -24.41 1.51 4.50
N GLU A 52 -25.39 2.34 4.13
CA GLU A 52 -25.11 3.70 3.70
C GLU A 52 -25.12 4.66 4.89
N TYR A 53 -24.16 5.58 4.89
CA TYR A 53 -24.04 6.67 5.86
C TYR A 53 -24.20 8.01 5.12
N PRO A 54 -25.43 8.39 4.74
CA PRO A 54 -25.67 9.56 3.88
C PRO A 54 -25.31 10.88 4.57
N ASP A 55 -25.34 10.90 5.90
CA ASP A 55 -25.01 12.10 6.69
C ASP A 55 -23.48 12.25 6.92
N ILE A 56 -22.70 11.23 6.57
CA ILE A 56 -21.24 11.29 6.61
C ILE A 56 -20.74 11.74 5.26
N VAL A 57 -20.66 13.05 5.12
CA VAL A 57 -20.17 13.73 3.93
C VAL A 57 -18.87 14.43 4.28
N TRP A 58 -17.84 14.27 3.47
CA TRP A 58 -16.59 15.00 3.67
C TRP A 58 -16.10 15.58 2.34
N GLU A 59 -15.46 16.73 2.43
CA GLU A 59 -14.77 17.34 1.31
C GLU A 59 -13.38 16.68 1.13
N ASN A 60 -12.89 16.64 -0.09
CA ASN A 60 -11.65 15.94 -0.44
C ASN A 60 -10.42 16.57 0.22
N ALA A 61 -10.16 16.21 1.46
CA ALA A 61 -9.03 16.70 2.27
C ALA A 61 -7.81 15.76 2.23
N GLY A 62 -7.72 14.88 1.23
CA GLY A 62 -6.54 14.04 1.03
C GLY A 62 -6.45 12.77 1.88
N GLY A 63 -7.19 12.66 3.00
CA GLY A 63 -7.25 11.46 3.84
C GLY A 63 -8.63 10.84 3.81
N GLY A 64 -8.72 9.53 3.63
CA GLY A 64 -10.00 8.81 3.70
C GLY A 64 -10.47 8.63 5.13
N PRO A 65 -11.75 8.25 5.37
CA PRO A 65 -12.24 7.89 6.68
C PRO A 65 -11.44 6.72 7.25
N CYS A 66 -11.28 6.75 8.57
CA CYS A 66 -10.89 5.60 9.36
C CYS A 66 -12.13 5.14 10.13
N TRP A 67 -12.28 3.85 10.34
CA TRP A 67 -13.44 3.31 11.06
C TRP A 67 -13.06 2.04 11.81
N ASN A 68 -13.87 1.71 12.79
CA ASN A 68 -13.92 0.42 13.47
C ASN A 68 -15.37 0.02 13.72
N GLU A 69 -15.60 -0.96 14.56
CA GLU A 69 -16.96 -1.40 14.92
C GLU A 69 -17.81 -0.32 15.64
N ASN A 70 -17.16 0.63 16.33
CA ASN A 70 -17.80 1.63 17.17
C ASN A 70 -17.87 3.01 16.53
N TYR A 71 -16.85 3.41 15.74
CA TYR A 71 -16.69 4.79 15.27
C TYR A 71 -16.33 4.88 13.81
N ILE A 72 -16.71 6.00 13.20
CA ILE A 72 -16.24 6.47 11.90
C ILE A 72 -15.61 7.84 12.13
N VAL A 73 -14.35 8.00 11.74
CA VAL A 73 -13.62 9.28 11.84
C VAL A 73 -13.36 9.81 10.43
N THR A 74 -13.84 11.01 10.16
CA THR A 74 -13.64 11.71 8.89
C THR A 74 -12.95 13.05 9.09
N VAL A 75 -12.37 13.58 8.03
CA VAL A 75 -11.70 14.88 8.01
C VAL A 75 -12.41 15.79 7.04
N GLY A 76 -12.76 16.98 7.47
CA GLY A 76 -13.31 18.03 6.65
C GLY A 76 -12.42 19.28 6.67
N ASN A 77 -12.50 20.07 5.61
CA ASN A 77 -11.89 21.40 5.55
C ASN A 77 -12.97 22.46 5.59
N ASP A 78 -12.87 23.38 6.54
CA ASP A 78 -13.59 24.66 6.44
C ASP A 78 -12.77 25.58 5.51
N SER A 79 -13.13 25.58 4.22
CA SER A 79 -12.48 26.41 3.20
C SER A 79 -12.56 27.92 3.48
N SER A 80 -13.54 28.36 4.27
CA SER A 80 -13.73 29.78 4.62
C SER A 80 -12.71 30.27 5.65
N ASN A 81 -12.19 29.37 6.50
CA ASN A 81 -11.29 29.69 7.59
C ASN A 81 -9.92 29.00 7.51
N SER A 82 -9.67 28.21 6.47
CA SER A 82 -8.45 27.38 6.30
C SER A 82 -8.22 26.44 7.51
N LYS A 83 -9.32 25.92 8.09
CA LYS A 83 -9.27 25.03 9.24
C LYS A 83 -9.57 23.62 8.83
N THR A 84 -8.85 22.69 9.42
CA THR A 84 -9.13 21.25 9.32
C THR A 84 -9.98 20.84 10.53
N ILE A 85 -11.02 20.05 10.28
CA ILE A 85 -11.95 19.61 11.32
C ILE A 85 -12.04 18.10 11.29
N PHE A 86 -11.85 17.44 12.44
CA PHE A 86 -12.19 16.03 12.61
C PHE A 86 -13.64 15.87 13.04
N TYR A 87 -14.30 14.88 12.45
CA TYR A 87 -15.60 14.42 12.85
C TYR A 87 -15.49 12.97 13.32
N SER A 88 -15.98 12.69 14.50
CA SER A 88 -16.12 11.32 15.04
C SER A 88 -17.58 10.99 15.18
N THR A 89 -18.06 9.99 14.46
CA THR A 89 -19.44 9.51 14.47
C THR A 89 -19.51 8.17 15.16
N ASN A 90 -20.28 8.07 16.23
CA ASN A 90 -20.57 6.80 16.87
C ASN A 90 -21.57 6.00 16.00
N ARG A 91 -21.20 4.81 15.58
CA ARG A 91 -21.97 3.98 14.65
C ARG A 91 -23.28 3.44 15.25
N GLN A 92 -23.33 3.26 16.57
CA GLN A 92 -24.52 2.70 17.23
C GLN A 92 -25.58 3.77 17.46
N THR A 93 -25.16 4.99 17.82
CA THR A 93 -26.10 6.08 18.17
C THR A 93 -26.31 7.08 17.05
N GLY A 94 -25.42 7.13 16.05
CA GLY A 94 -25.38 8.17 15.02
C GLY A 94 -24.92 9.54 15.53
N GLU A 95 -24.52 9.66 16.81
CA GLU A 95 -24.04 10.92 17.37
C GLU A 95 -22.69 11.28 16.73
N THR A 96 -22.59 12.49 16.15
CA THR A 96 -21.37 13.04 15.58
C THR A 96 -20.86 14.16 16.45
N ARG A 97 -19.57 14.11 16.76
CA ARG A 97 -18.81 15.17 17.43
C ARG A 97 -17.73 15.69 16.53
N SER A 98 -17.30 16.95 16.72
CA SER A 98 -16.23 17.54 15.93
C SER A 98 -15.25 18.33 16.79
N THR A 99 -14.01 18.39 16.32
CA THR A 99 -12.96 19.23 16.91
C THR A 99 -12.14 19.89 15.81
N GLU A 100 -11.75 21.16 16.04
CA GLU A 100 -10.83 21.84 15.14
C GLU A 100 -9.41 21.36 15.41
N LEU A 101 -8.62 21.24 14.33
CA LEU A 101 -7.23 20.84 14.42
C LEU A 101 -6.34 22.08 14.50
N ASP A 102 -5.49 22.06 15.51
CA ASP A 102 -4.29 22.90 15.54
C ASP A 102 -3.19 22.16 14.77
N GLY A 103 -2.62 22.77 13.74
CA GLY A 103 -1.54 22.15 12.97
C GLY A 103 -1.87 21.95 11.49
N LEU A 104 -0.88 21.46 10.75
CA LEU A 104 -0.98 21.28 9.32
C LEU A 104 -1.44 19.88 8.97
N TRP A 105 -2.43 19.81 8.10
CA TRP A 105 -2.87 18.55 7.55
C TRP A 105 -1.75 17.88 6.74
N ILE A 106 -1.39 16.66 7.12
CA ILE A 106 -0.51 15.77 6.36
C ILE A 106 -1.38 14.67 5.76
N SER A 107 -1.34 14.49 4.44
CA SER A 107 -2.09 13.44 3.76
C SER A 107 -1.68 12.05 4.27
N ASP A 108 -2.66 11.14 4.42
CA ASP A 108 -2.47 9.76 4.87
C ASP A 108 -1.84 9.60 6.27
N SER A 109 -1.93 10.65 7.10
CA SER A 109 -1.37 10.69 8.45
C SER A 109 -2.38 10.36 9.55
N LEU A 110 -3.59 9.91 9.19
CA LEU A 110 -4.64 9.53 10.12
C LEU A 110 -4.77 8.01 10.19
N ALA A 111 -4.75 7.47 11.40
CA ALA A 111 -4.99 6.06 11.66
C ALA A 111 -5.92 5.89 12.86
N LEU A 112 -6.74 4.82 12.86
CA LEU A 112 -7.61 4.46 13.97
C LEU A 112 -7.12 3.15 14.58
N TYR A 113 -6.97 3.14 15.91
CA TYR A 113 -6.66 1.93 16.66
C TYR A 113 -7.44 1.93 17.99
N GLY A 114 -8.20 0.85 18.24
CA GLY A 114 -9.18 0.82 19.32
C GLY A 114 -10.20 1.96 19.17
N ASP A 115 -10.64 2.54 20.27
CA ASP A 115 -11.56 3.69 20.29
C ASP A 115 -10.81 5.03 20.28
N SER A 116 -9.64 5.07 19.64
CA SER A 116 -8.84 6.30 19.51
C SER A 116 -8.35 6.46 18.07
N PHE A 117 -8.37 7.68 17.58
CA PHE A 117 -7.65 7.99 16.33
C PHE A 117 -6.35 8.73 16.63
N TYR A 118 -5.38 8.47 15.76
CA TYR A 118 -4.05 9.03 15.85
C TYR A 118 -3.79 9.89 14.63
N TRP A 119 -3.18 11.03 14.85
CA TRP A 119 -2.87 11.97 13.79
C TRP A 119 -1.42 12.45 13.90
N LEU A 120 -0.67 12.26 12.84
CA LEU A 120 0.67 12.80 12.71
C LEU A 120 0.57 14.19 12.08
N THR A 121 1.13 15.21 12.74
CA THR A 121 1.04 16.61 12.31
C THR A 121 2.34 17.36 12.58
N ILE A 122 2.49 18.51 11.94
CA ILE A 122 3.59 19.45 12.21
C ILE A 122 3.01 20.74 12.76
N GLU A 123 3.51 21.15 13.91
CA GLU A 123 3.18 22.42 14.53
C GLU A 123 4.44 23.28 14.68
N ALA A 124 4.26 24.62 14.68
CA ALA A 124 5.33 25.51 15.10
C ALA A 124 5.29 25.66 16.62
N ASN A 125 6.42 25.42 17.28
CA ASN A 125 6.57 25.71 18.70
C ASN A 125 6.34 27.22 18.91
N LYS A 126 5.35 27.56 19.75
CA LYS A 126 4.92 28.94 19.96
C LYS A 126 5.97 29.82 20.65
N GLU A 127 6.93 29.22 21.35
CA GLU A 127 7.98 29.91 22.07
C GLU A 127 9.26 30.09 21.25
N THR A 128 9.68 29.07 20.53
CA THR A 128 10.94 29.05 19.76
C THR A 128 10.72 29.36 18.28
N GLY A 129 9.53 29.15 17.74
CA GLY A 129 9.23 29.21 16.31
C GLY A 129 9.76 28.03 15.51
N GLU A 130 10.41 27.08 16.17
CA GLU A 130 10.88 25.84 15.56
C GLU A 130 9.70 24.91 15.23
N ARG A 131 9.89 24.07 14.22
CA ARG A 131 8.87 23.08 13.84
C ARG A 131 9.04 21.81 14.63
N GLU A 132 7.93 21.24 15.02
CA GLU A 132 7.86 19.98 15.75
C GLU A 132 6.89 19.04 15.04
N LEU A 133 7.31 17.79 14.86
CA LEU A 133 6.44 16.68 14.46
C LEU A 133 5.79 16.11 15.70
N LEU A 134 4.47 16.00 15.68
CA LEU A 134 3.67 15.50 16.80
C LEU A 134 2.86 14.29 16.36
N LEU A 135 2.82 13.27 17.17
CA LEU A 135 1.79 12.25 17.13
C LEU A 135 0.74 12.58 18.19
N LEU A 136 -0.45 12.90 17.74
CA LEU A 136 -1.60 13.22 18.58
C LEU A 136 -2.55 12.03 18.63
N LYS A 137 -3.06 11.73 19.81
CA LYS A 137 -4.12 10.74 20.04
C LYS A 137 -5.38 11.46 20.49
N TYR A 138 -6.51 11.10 19.89
CA TYR A 138 -7.83 11.59 20.27
C TYR A 138 -8.72 10.41 20.65
N ASP A 139 -9.39 10.51 21.76
CA ASP A 139 -10.48 9.59 22.12
C ASP A 139 -11.70 9.82 21.21
N CYS A 140 -12.22 8.79 20.57
CA CYS A 140 -13.32 8.94 19.61
C CYS A 140 -14.63 9.40 20.23
N ALA A 141 -14.89 9.07 21.52
CA ALA A 141 -16.13 9.41 22.21
C ALA A 141 -16.13 10.85 22.74
N THR A 142 -14.98 11.33 23.23
CA THR A 142 -14.89 12.63 23.92
C THR A 142 -14.17 13.68 23.11
N LEU A 143 -13.37 13.28 22.12
CA LEU A 143 -12.40 14.10 21.36
C LEU A 143 -11.32 14.73 22.26
N GLU A 144 -11.10 14.15 23.44
CA GLU A 144 -10.01 14.56 24.32
C GLU A 144 -8.66 14.24 23.67
N LYS A 145 -7.80 15.27 23.58
CA LYS A 145 -6.50 15.20 22.92
C LYS A 145 -5.39 14.88 23.91
N THR A 146 -4.51 13.95 23.52
CA THR A 146 -3.27 13.62 24.22
C THR A 146 -2.11 13.67 23.21
N THR A 147 -1.00 14.30 23.58
CA THR A 147 0.24 14.22 22.78
C THR A 147 0.97 12.93 23.15
N VAL A 148 1.19 12.07 22.17
CA VAL A 148 1.91 10.80 22.33
C VAL A 148 3.42 11.07 22.35
N PHE A 149 3.90 11.79 21.33
CA PHE A 149 5.27 12.28 21.31
C PHE A 149 5.38 13.61 20.56
N THR A 150 6.51 14.30 20.78
CA THR A 150 6.95 15.48 20.06
C THR A 150 8.42 15.32 19.72
N GLU A 151 8.81 15.64 18.49
CA GLU A 151 10.21 15.66 18.08
C GLU A 151 10.49 16.81 17.11
N PRO A 152 11.74 17.36 17.08
CA PRO A 152 12.11 18.41 16.14
C PRO A 152 11.92 17.95 14.69
N CYS A 153 11.39 18.84 13.84
CA CYS A 153 11.18 18.61 12.42
C CYS A 153 11.60 19.83 11.62
N GLU A 154 12.76 19.78 10.97
CA GLU A 154 13.25 20.89 10.15
C GLU A 154 12.57 20.97 8.78
N TYR A 155 12.17 19.80 8.25
CA TYR A 155 11.59 19.65 6.94
C TYR A 155 10.09 19.41 6.97
N TRP A 156 9.42 19.87 5.92
CA TRP A 156 8.01 19.66 5.71
C TRP A 156 7.76 18.27 5.12
N ALA A 157 7.08 17.41 5.86
CA ALA A 157 6.68 16.09 5.38
C ALA A 157 5.27 16.12 4.78
N GLU A 158 5.13 16.53 3.52
CA GLU A 158 3.81 16.59 2.83
C GLU A 158 3.14 15.20 2.67
N ASN A 159 3.89 14.11 2.78
CA ASN A 159 3.42 12.75 2.47
C ASN A 159 3.76 11.73 3.56
N SER A 160 3.84 12.12 4.82
CA SER A 160 4.02 11.17 5.92
C SER A 160 2.84 10.21 5.96
N GLN A 161 3.13 8.91 5.83
CA GLN A 161 2.16 7.84 6.03
C GLN A 161 2.24 7.41 7.48
N LEU A 162 1.09 7.17 8.11
CA LEU A 162 1.01 6.63 9.46
C LEU A 162 0.36 5.25 9.39
N ALA A 163 1.08 4.25 9.87
CA ALA A 163 0.56 2.92 10.15
C ALA A 163 0.64 2.65 11.65
N ILE A 164 -0.38 2.03 12.22
CA ILE A 164 -0.48 1.84 13.68
C ILE A 164 -1.10 0.49 14.02
N ASP A 165 -0.57 -0.14 15.08
CA ASP A 165 -1.15 -1.30 15.76
C ASP A 165 -1.04 -1.14 17.29
N ASP A 166 -1.13 -2.21 18.04
CA ASP A 166 -1.04 -2.22 19.51
C ASP A 166 0.39 -2.03 20.05
N GLU A 167 1.40 -2.27 19.23
CA GLU A 167 2.80 -2.21 19.63
C GLU A 167 3.52 -1.00 19.05
N TRP A 168 3.16 -0.56 17.83
CA TRP A 168 3.93 0.43 17.07
C TRP A 168 3.06 1.45 16.34
N ALA A 169 3.60 2.67 16.22
CA ALA A 169 3.19 3.67 15.24
C ALA A 169 4.36 3.94 14.29
N ILE A 170 4.24 3.56 13.01
CA ILE A 170 5.29 3.71 12.00
C ILE A 170 4.97 4.88 11.08
N TYR A 171 5.99 5.70 10.79
CA TYR A 171 5.86 6.88 9.94
C TYR A 171 7.17 7.18 9.21
N VAL A 172 7.09 8.07 8.21
CA VAL A 172 8.26 8.55 7.47
C VAL A 172 8.60 9.96 7.92
N LEU A 173 9.85 10.17 8.36
CA LEU A 173 10.41 11.47 8.67
C LEU A 173 11.30 11.94 7.53
N THR A 174 11.03 13.13 7.01
CA THR A 174 11.89 13.81 6.03
C THR A 174 12.95 14.62 6.75
N LEU A 175 14.23 14.36 6.48
CA LEU A 175 15.36 15.07 7.06
C LEU A 175 15.92 16.14 6.12
N SER A 176 15.82 15.90 4.79
CA SER A 176 16.23 16.83 3.74
C SER A 176 15.50 16.50 2.43
N ASP A 177 15.81 17.19 1.34
CA ASP A 177 15.24 16.90 0.01
C ASP A 177 15.58 15.49 -0.51
N SER A 178 16.53 14.81 0.11
CA SER A 178 17.00 13.49 -0.32
C SER A 178 17.27 12.51 0.82
N GLU A 179 17.01 12.89 2.05
CA GLU A 179 17.23 12.04 3.23
C GLU A 179 15.94 11.82 3.98
N TYR A 180 15.64 10.56 4.24
CA TYR A 180 14.43 10.13 4.95
C TYR A 180 14.80 9.11 6.03
N GLU A 181 13.97 9.03 7.05
CA GLU A 181 13.98 7.94 8.02
C GLU A 181 12.59 7.31 8.10
N ILE A 182 12.54 5.99 8.09
CA ILE A 182 11.36 5.28 8.59
C ILE A 182 11.56 5.14 10.08
N ARG A 183 10.62 5.66 10.82
CA ARG A 183 10.63 5.63 12.29
C ARG A 183 9.45 4.84 12.81
N GLY A 184 9.66 4.22 13.98
CA GLY A 184 8.64 3.57 14.75
C GLY A 184 8.63 4.12 16.18
N TYR A 185 7.48 4.58 16.63
CA TYR A 185 7.24 4.83 18.04
C TYR A 185 6.72 3.55 18.67
N SER A 186 7.48 3.01 19.64
CA SER A 186 7.06 1.84 20.39
C SER A 186 6.19 2.26 21.59
N PHE A 187 4.99 1.71 21.68
CA PHE A 187 4.10 1.97 22.83
C PHE A 187 4.59 1.25 24.11
N ALA A 188 5.44 0.24 23.98
CA ALA A 188 5.94 -0.52 25.10
C ALA A 188 7.02 0.22 25.90
N ASP A 189 7.92 0.93 25.24
CA ASP A 189 9.01 1.69 25.90
C ASP A 189 8.85 3.21 25.74
N GLU A 190 7.79 3.67 25.09
CA GLU A 190 7.43 5.08 24.88
C GLU A 190 8.55 5.89 24.20
N LYS A 191 9.20 5.28 23.18
CA LYS A 191 10.31 5.89 22.45
C LYS A 191 10.19 5.78 20.95
N ASN A 192 10.79 6.77 20.27
CA ASN A 192 11.02 6.71 18.84
C ASN A 192 12.31 5.94 18.53
N HIS A 193 12.20 5.03 17.56
CA HIS A 193 13.30 4.23 17.02
C HIS A 193 13.47 4.54 15.55
N THR A 194 14.71 4.69 15.09
CA THR A 194 15.00 4.73 13.65
C THR A 194 15.06 3.31 13.14
N LEU A 195 14.05 2.91 12.35
CA LEU A 195 13.96 1.58 11.74
C LEU A 195 14.81 1.50 10.47
N MET A 196 14.83 2.58 9.67
CA MET A 196 15.61 2.60 8.44
C MET A 196 16.03 4.03 8.08
N LYS A 197 17.27 4.19 7.59
CA LYS A 197 17.76 5.43 6.98
C LYS A 197 17.83 5.27 5.46
N LEU A 198 17.39 6.28 4.76
CA LEU A 198 17.26 6.27 3.31
C LEU A 198 17.85 7.52 2.70
N GLU A 199 18.66 7.34 1.67
CA GLU A 199 19.07 8.38 0.75
C GLU A 199 18.34 8.15 -0.59
N SER A 200 17.42 9.02 -0.96
CA SER A 200 16.61 8.88 -2.16
C SER A 200 16.16 10.25 -2.65
N SER A 201 16.09 10.43 -3.96
CA SER A 201 15.49 11.63 -4.55
C SER A 201 13.95 11.59 -4.58
N ILE A 202 13.35 10.48 -4.18
CA ILE A 202 11.91 10.26 -4.17
C ILE A 202 11.49 9.79 -2.79
N PHE A 203 10.40 10.37 -2.29
CA PHE A 203 9.79 10.00 -1.02
C PHE A 203 9.49 8.50 -0.96
N PRO A 204 9.87 7.78 0.13
CA PRO A 204 9.55 6.37 0.32
C PRO A 204 8.04 6.13 0.26
N ARG A 205 7.63 5.06 -0.38
CA ARG A 205 6.21 4.72 -0.59
C ARG A 205 5.88 3.37 0.02
N LEU A 206 4.58 3.09 0.09
CA LEU A 206 4.05 1.78 0.48
C LEU A 206 4.39 1.37 1.91
N VAL A 207 4.49 2.34 2.82
CA VAL A 207 4.63 2.03 4.24
C VAL A 207 3.28 1.53 4.75
N GLN A 208 3.20 0.22 4.94
CA GLN A 208 2.06 -0.48 5.54
C GLN A 208 2.59 -1.37 6.65
N MET A 209 1.76 -1.67 7.63
CA MET A 209 2.10 -2.54 8.74
C MET A 209 1.05 -3.63 8.87
N THR A 210 1.50 -4.87 8.98
CA THR A 210 0.66 -6.04 9.27
C THR A 210 1.54 -7.19 9.76
N ASP A 211 1.03 -8.03 10.63
CA ASP A 211 1.69 -9.24 11.14
C ASP A 211 3.10 -8.98 11.70
N GLY A 212 3.30 -7.88 12.44
CA GLY A 212 4.61 -7.51 13.00
C GLY A 212 5.68 -7.18 11.94
N CYS A 213 5.27 -6.90 10.72
CA CYS A 213 6.13 -6.49 9.61
C CYS A 213 5.66 -5.15 9.05
N TYR A 214 6.59 -4.38 8.48
CA TYR A 214 6.25 -3.23 7.66
C TYR A 214 6.81 -3.39 6.24
N SER A 215 6.14 -2.75 5.29
CA SER A 215 6.60 -2.70 3.89
C SER A 215 7.15 -1.33 3.55
N VAL A 216 8.04 -1.30 2.57
CA VAL A 216 8.55 -0.05 1.99
C VAL A 216 8.92 -0.25 0.52
N ALA A 217 8.66 0.77 -0.31
CA ALA A 217 9.23 0.87 -1.64
C ALA A 217 10.15 2.08 -1.72
N LEU A 218 11.37 1.84 -2.18
CA LEU A 218 12.44 2.84 -2.28
C LEU A 218 13.02 2.86 -3.68
N GLN A 219 13.45 4.05 -4.09
CA GLN A 219 14.32 4.18 -5.25
C GLN A 219 15.77 3.99 -4.83
N GLU A 220 16.46 3.05 -5.47
CA GLU A 220 17.90 2.82 -5.33
C GLU A 220 18.64 3.29 -6.59
N SER A 221 19.96 3.25 -6.58
CA SER A 221 20.79 3.75 -7.69
C SER A 221 20.57 3.00 -9.01
N ASP A 222 20.14 1.75 -8.96
CA ASP A 222 19.97 0.83 -10.09
C ASP A 222 18.50 0.45 -10.38
N GLY A 223 17.54 1.04 -9.64
CA GLY A 223 16.13 0.77 -9.85
C GLY A 223 15.29 1.00 -8.62
N TRP A 224 14.25 0.19 -8.45
CA TRP A 224 13.37 0.20 -7.30
C TRP A 224 13.50 -1.09 -6.50
N ALA A 225 13.41 -0.97 -5.18
CA ALA A 225 13.29 -2.09 -4.28
C ALA A 225 11.96 -1.98 -3.49
N ALA A 226 11.20 -3.06 -3.46
CA ALA A 226 10.07 -3.23 -2.55
C ALA A 226 10.47 -4.27 -1.50
N ARG A 227 10.34 -3.94 -0.22
CA ARG A 227 10.76 -4.80 0.90
C ARG A 227 9.66 -4.97 1.91
N ILE A 228 9.65 -6.14 2.54
CA ILE A 228 8.91 -6.42 3.77
C ILE A 228 9.94 -6.71 4.85
N ILE A 229 9.86 -5.99 5.96
CA ILE A 229 10.85 -6.01 7.05
C ILE A 229 10.13 -6.35 8.34
N ARG A 230 10.70 -7.27 9.12
CA ARG A 230 10.17 -7.67 10.41
C ARG A 230 10.58 -6.66 11.48
N LEU A 231 9.62 -6.18 12.27
CA LEU A 231 9.86 -5.20 13.33
C LEU A 231 10.70 -5.73 14.50
N ALA A 232 10.60 -7.01 14.80
CA ALA A 232 11.25 -7.60 15.96
C ALA A 232 12.79 -7.62 15.87
N ASP A 233 13.36 -7.68 14.67
CA ASP A 233 14.80 -7.89 14.44
C ASP A 233 15.36 -7.14 13.22
N ASP A 234 14.56 -6.28 12.56
CA ASP A 234 14.89 -5.53 11.35
C ASP A 234 15.32 -6.43 10.18
N GLU A 235 14.91 -7.71 10.19
CA GLU A 235 15.23 -8.64 9.11
C GLU A 235 14.36 -8.37 7.89
N THR A 236 14.98 -8.20 6.71
CA THR A 236 14.25 -8.19 5.43
C THR A 236 13.76 -9.61 5.13
N VAL A 237 12.47 -9.85 5.32
CA VAL A 237 11.84 -11.17 5.13
C VAL A 237 11.41 -11.40 3.69
N TRP A 238 11.33 -10.35 2.88
CA TRP A 238 11.06 -10.42 1.45
C TRP A 238 11.57 -9.17 0.74
N GLU A 239 12.13 -9.35 -0.45
CA GLU A 239 12.57 -8.25 -1.32
C GLU A 239 12.24 -8.58 -2.78
N ASN A 240 11.75 -7.57 -3.52
CA ASN A 240 11.70 -7.58 -4.97
C ASN A 240 12.42 -6.35 -5.51
N ARG A 241 13.28 -6.58 -6.52
CA ARG A 241 13.96 -5.52 -7.25
C ARG A 241 13.35 -5.36 -8.63
N SER A 242 13.04 -4.13 -8.98
CA SER A 242 12.44 -3.76 -10.26
C SER A 242 13.37 -2.85 -11.02
N GLU A 243 13.37 -2.97 -12.35
CA GLU A 243 14.10 -2.06 -13.21
C GLU A 243 13.71 -0.59 -12.98
N SER A 244 14.59 0.36 -13.27
CA SER A 244 14.35 1.79 -13.07
C SER A 244 13.08 2.32 -13.77
N THR A 245 12.66 1.63 -14.84
CA THR A 245 11.44 1.98 -15.61
C THR A 245 10.14 1.45 -15.02
N ARG A 246 10.20 0.61 -13.97
CA ARG A 246 9.05 0.02 -13.30
C ARG A 246 8.99 0.46 -11.84
N VAL A 247 7.95 1.19 -11.50
CA VAL A 247 7.76 1.77 -10.17
C VAL A 247 6.77 0.94 -9.38
N PRO A 248 7.12 0.40 -8.22
CA PRO A 248 6.18 -0.18 -7.30
C PRO A 248 5.16 0.87 -6.85
N THR A 249 3.88 0.62 -7.08
CA THR A 249 2.81 1.58 -6.75
C THR A 249 1.87 1.08 -5.68
N ARG A 250 1.74 -0.24 -5.54
CA ARG A 250 0.94 -0.89 -4.49
C ARG A 250 1.63 -2.18 -4.06
N LEU A 251 1.67 -2.37 -2.76
CA LEU A 251 2.13 -3.61 -2.13
C LEU A 251 1.10 -4.00 -1.07
N ALA A 252 0.53 -5.18 -1.19
CA ALA A 252 -0.29 -5.78 -0.16
C ALA A 252 0.32 -7.11 0.26
N PHE A 253 0.33 -7.41 1.55
CA PHE A 253 0.85 -8.68 2.05
C PHE A 253 0.12 -9.12 3.32
N ASN A 254 0.14 -10.42 3.57
CA ASN A 254 -0.31 -11.05 4.80
C ASN A 254 0.55 -12.28 5.09
N GLU A 255 0.12 -13.18 5.97
CA GLU A 255 0.86 -14.41 6.32
C GLU A 255 1.10 -15.33 5.11
N SER A 256 0.17 -15.38 4.15
CA SER A 256 0.17 -16.34 3.04
C SER A 256 0.64 -15.75 1.72
N TRP A 257 0.36 -14.47 1.46
CA TRP A 257 0.48 -13.87 0.14
C TRP A 257 1.22 -12.54 0.14
N ILE A 258 1.89 -12.27 -0.98
CA ILE A 258 2.47 -10.96 -1.32
C ILE A 258 1.97 -10.60 -2.70
N VAL A 259 1.39 -9.42 -2.85
CA VAL A 259 0.89 -8.87 -4.13
C VAL A 259 1.55 -7.54 -4.38
N LEU A 260 2.30 -7.43 -5.46
CA LEU A 260 2.98 -6.21 -5.90
C LEU A 260 2.40 -5.74 -7.23
N ARG A 261 2.00 -4.48 -7.28
CA ARG A 261 1.73 -3.78 -8.53
C ARG A 261 2.87 -2.84 -8.86
N GLU A 262 3.31 -2.91 -10.11
CA GLU A 262 4.31 -2.02 -10.68
C GLU A 262 3.72 -1.30 -11.88
N GLU A 263 4.00 -0.03 -12.02
CA GLU A 263 3.61 0.78 -13.19
C GLU A 263 4.83 1.05 -14.05
N SER A 264 4.64 1.02 -15.37
CA SER A 264 5.67 1.44 -16.30
C SER A 264 5.72 2.96 -16.37
N GLN A 265 6.89 3.57 -16.24
CA GLN A 265 7.06 5.01 -16.44
C GLN A 265 6.78 5.45 -17.89
N ALA A 266 6.97 4.54 -18.86
CA ALA A 266 6.73 4.82 -20.27
C ALA A 266 5.25 4.71 -20.66
N ASP A 267 4.48 3.83 -20.00
CA ASP A 267 3.05 3.63 -20.22
C ASP A 267 2.38 3.25 -18.89
N PRO A 268 1.70 4.19 -18.24
CA PRO A 268 0.99 3.93 -16.98
C PRO A 268 -0.07 2.83 -17.07
N ASN A 269 -0.57 2.49 -18.28
CA ASN A 269 -1.51 1.40 -18.47
C ASN A 269 -0.84 0.04 -18.62
N ALA A 270 0.49 0.01 -18.83
CA ALA A 270 1.29 -1.21 -18.92
C ALA A 270 1.80 -1.69 -17.54
N GLY A 271 0.97 -1.60 -16.53
CA GLY A 271 1.28 -2.09 -15.18
C GLY A 271 1.41 -3.62 -15.16
N SER A 272 2.24 -4.13 -14.25
CA SER A 272 2.33 -5.55 -13.94
C SER A 272 1.75 -5.82 -12.55
N LEU A 273 1.05 -6.93 -12.43
CA LEU A 273 0.65 -7.52 -11.15
C LEU A 273 1.47 -8.78 -10.95
N ARG A 274 2.11 -8.90 -9.79
CA ARG A 274 2.89 -10.07 -9.41
C ARG A 274 2.40 -10.57 -8.06
N VAL A 275 2.30 -11.87 -7.92
CA VAL A 275 1.79 -12.51 -6.70
C VAL A 275 2.74 -13.63 -6.30
N TRP A 276 3.10 -13.66 -5.03
CA TRP A 276 3.91 -14.74 -4.46
C TRP A 276 3.18 -15.42 -3.32
N ASN A 277 3.32 -16.72 -3.23
CA ASN A 277 3.03 -17.42 -2.00
C ASN A 277 4.16 -17.15 -1.00
N ARG A 278 3.85 -16.50 0.12
CA ARG A 278 4.85 -16.05 1.10
C ARG A 278 5.55 -17.22 1.80
N THR A 279 4.85 -18.34 1.96
CA THR A 279 5.39 -19.53 2.65
C THR A 279 6.37 -20.30 1.76
N THR A 280 6.05 -20.49 0.47
CA THR A 280 6.90 -21.23 -0.46
C THR A 280 7.89 -20.36 -1.21
N GLY A 281 7.68 -19.04 -1.28
CA GLY A 281 8.43 -18.11 -2.11
C GLY A 281 8.11 -18.24 -3.61
N GLU A 282 7.17 -19.06 -4.01
CA GLU A 282 6.81 -19.31 -5.40
C GLU A 282 6.01 -18.13 -5.97
N GLU A 283 6.43 -17.61 -7.13
CA GLU A 283 5.67 -16.63 -7.89
C GLU A 283 4.60 -17.32 -8.73
N LEU A 284 3.36 -16.84 -8.59
CA LEU A 284 2.23 -17.38 -9.33
C LEU A 284 2.11 -16.73 -10.71
N ASN A 285 1.69 -17.51 -11.69
CA ASN A 285 1.25 -16.95 -12.97
C ASN A 285 -0.15 -16.32 -12.81
N VAL A 286 -0.21 -15.00 -12.89
CA VAL A 286 -1.46 -14.22 -12.74
C VAL A 286 -1.80 -13.42 -14.01
N ASP A 287 -1.32 -13.86 -15.17
CA ASP A 287 -1.58 -13.18 -16.44
C ASP A 287 -3.08 -13.02 -16.74
N GLY A 288 -3.89 -13.98 -16.35
CA GLY A 288 -5.35 -13.92 -16.44
C GLY A 288 -6.00 -12.81 -15.61
N LEU A 289 -5.33 -12.31 -14.57
CA LEU A 289 -5.86 -11.26 -13.70
C LEU A 289 -5.55 -9.84 -14.21
N LYS A 290 -4.57 -9.67 -15.08
CA LYS A 290 -4.11 -8.34 -15.53
C LYS A 290 -5.22 -7.48 -16.17
N GLY A 291 -6.14 -8.11 -16.91
CA GLY A 291 -7.28 -7.43 -17.55
C GLY A 291 -8.49 -7.25 -16.64
N MET A 292 -8.47 -7.81 -15.43
CA MET A 292 -9.59 -7.76 -14.49
C MET A 292 -9.53 -6.57 -13.55
N LEU A 293 -8.32 -6.07 -13.26
CA LEU A 293 -8.09 -5.03 -12.27
C LEU A 293 -7.93 -3.67 -12.95
N TYR A 294 -8.51 -2.65 -12.33
CA TYR A 294 -8.27 -1.27 -12.76
C TYR A 294 -6.82 -0.87 -12.40
N PRO A 295 -6.04 -0.30 -13.33
CA PRO A 295 -4.61 -0.07 -13.16
C PRO A 295 -4.22 0.76 -11.92
N SER A 296 -5.00 1.79 -11.59
CA SER A 296 -4.71 2.70 -10.47
C SER A 296 -5.42 2.32 -9.16
N SER A 297 -6.05 1.14 -9.10
CA SER A 297 -6.85 0.73 -7.94
C SER A 297 -5.96 0.38 -6.75
N GLU A 298 -6.50 0.59 -5.54
CA GLU A 298 -5.94 0.06 -4.31
C GLU A 298 -5.93 -1.47 -4.33
N LEU A 299 -5.05 -2.07 -3.54
CA LEU A 299 -4.95 -3.52 -3.33
C LEU A 299 -4.98 -3.82 -1.84
N TYR A 300 -5.85 -4.73 -1.43
CA TYR A 300 -5.92 -5.23 -0.06
C TYR A 300 -5.98 -6.74 -0.05
N LEU A 301 -5.37 -7.36 0.96
CA LEU A 301 -5.37 -8.81 1.17
C LEU A 301 -6.03 -9.14 2.50
N ILE A 302 -7.04 -10.03 2.48
CA ILE A 302 -7.63 -10.63 3.67
C ILE A 302 -7.74 -12.13 3.45
N GLY A 303 -7.01 -12.90 4.24
CA GLY A 303 -6.86 -14.34 4.01
C GLY A 303 -6.37 -14.58 2.58
N ASP A 304 -7.08 -15.43 1.83
CA ASP A 304 -6.76 -15.76 0.45
C ASP A 304 -7.45 -14.83 -0.58
N TRP A 305 -8.06 -13.72 -0.16
CA TRP A 305 -8.78 -12.83 -1.04
C TRP A 305 -8.04 -11.53 -1.31
N LEU A 306 -7.81 -11.23 -2.59
CA LEU A 306 -7.31 -9.95 -3.08
C LEU A 306 -8.50 -9.06 -3.47
N TYR A 307 -8.62 -7.90 -2.82
CA TYR A 307 -9.64 -6.88 -3.09
C TYR A 307 -9.08 -5.79 -3.98
N SER A 308 -9.85 -5.39 -4.99
CA SER A 308 -9.47 -4.34 -5.94
C SER A 308 -10.70 -3.81 -6.67
N THR A 309 -10.53 -2.80 -7.52
CA THR A 309 -11.60 -2.35 -8.42
C THR A 309 -11.38 -2.83 -9.85
N ARG A 310 -12.49 -2.85 -10.61
CA ARG A 310 -12.55 -3.18 -12.01
C ARG A 310 -13.36 -2.10 -12.77
N LEU A 311 -12.96 -1.78 -13.99
CA LEU A 311 -13.81 -0.99 -14.89
C LEU A 311 -14.95 -1.85 -15.42
N VAL A 312 -16.16 -1.29 -15.31
CA VAL A 312 -17.39 -1.83 -15.90
C VAL A 312 -17.95 -0.80 -16.86
N THR A 313 -18.30 -1.22 -18.07
CA THR A 313 -18.97 -0.35 -19.03
C THR A 313 -20.47 -0.51 -18.90
N ASN A 314 -21.16 0.57 -18.64
CA ASN A 314 -22.62 0.64 -18.53
C ASN A 314 -23.28 0.52 -19.92
N GLU A 315 -24.60 0.30 -19.95
CA GLU A 315 -25.38 0.19 -21.19
C GLU A 315 -25.33 1.47 -22.06
N ASP A 316 -25.16 2.63 -21.44
CA ASP A 316 -25.01 3.93 -22.10
C ASP A 316 -23.59 4.22 -22.61
N GLY A 317 -22.66 3.29 -22.40
CA GLY A 317 -21.24 3.42 -22.77
C GLY A 317 -20.39 4.18 -21.76
N SER A 318 -20.94 4.69 -20.67
CA SER A 318 -20.17 5.27 -19.56
C SER A 318 -19.38 4.18 -18.82
N GLN A 319 -18.30 4.59 -18.16
CA GLN A 319 -17.48 3.67 -17.38
C GLN A 319 -17.56 4.03 -15.89
N ARG A 320 -17.59 3.01 -15.06
CA ARG A 320 -17.51 3.12 -13.61
C ARG A 320 -16.56 2.08 -13.05
N GLN A 321 -16.12 2.28 -11.83
CA GLN A 321 -15.33 1.30 -11.10
C GLN A 321 -16.26 0.52 -10.16
N ALA A 322 -16.25 -0.81 -10.29
CA ALA A 322 -16.95 -1.72 -9.38
C ALA A 322 -15.93 -2.43 -8.50
N LEU A 323 -16.32 -2.81 -7.28
CA LEU A 323 -15.44 -3.52 -6.36
C LEU A 323 -15.53 -5.02 -6.60
N ILE A 324 -14.37 -5.64 -6.72
CA ILE A 324 -14.23 -7.08 -6.89
C ILE A 324 -13.29 -7.67 -5.85
N ARG A 325 -13.41 -8.96 -5.60
CA ARG A 325 -12.38 -9.76 -4.93
C ARG A 325 -12.00 -10.96 -5.75
N ILE A 326 -10.75 -11.37 -5.63
CA ILE A 326 -10.16 -12.49 -6.36
C ILE A 326 -9.55 -13.43 -5.35
N HIS A 327 -9.97 -14.71 -5.38
CA HIS A 327 -9.37 -15.75 -4.57
C HIS A 327 -7.99 -16.10 -5.14
N LEU A 328 -6.96 -16.06 -4.35
CA LEU A 328 -5.63 -16.50 -4.75
C LEU A 328 -5.52 -18.03 -4.56
N PRO A 329 -4.98 -18.72 -5.54
CA PRO A 329 -4.08 -18.35 -6.64
C PRO A 329 -4.73 -17.82 -7.93
N GLY A 330 -5.98 -17.37 -7.91
CA GLY A 330 -6.57 -16.72 -9.10
C GLY A 330 -7.58 -17.60 -9.84
N ASP A 331 -8.19 -18.54 -9.15
CA ASP A 331 -9.15 -19.50 -9.70
C ASP A 331 -10.62 -19.02 -9.61
N GLN A 332 -10.91 -18.00 -8.80
CA GLN A 332 -12.25 -17.46 -8.59
C GLN A 332 -12.21 -15.95 -8.50
N ALA A 333 -13.20 -15.27 -9.08
CA ALA A 333 -13.39 -13.82 -8.97
C ALA A 333 -14.86 -13.49 -8.69
N GLU A 334 -15.09 -12.51 -7.82
CA GLU A 334 -16.41 -12.11 -7.38
C GLU A 334 -16.61 -10.61 -7.50
N LEU A 335 -17.75 -10.19 -8.06
CA LEU A 335 -18.26 -8.83 -8.00
C LEU A 335 -18.99 -8.66 -6.65
N ILE A 336 -18.42 -7.88 -5.75
CA ILE A 336 -18.95 -7.73 -4.39
C ILE A 336 -19.69 -6.42 -4.15
N TYR A 337 -19.44 -5.39 -4.97
CA TYR A 337 -20.18 -4.15 -4.96
C TYR A 337 -20.24 -3.55 -6.37
N ASP A 338 -21.45 -3.30 -6.86
CA ASP A 338 -21.73 -2.85 -8.24
C ASP A 338 -22.03 -1.34 -8.34
N GLY A 339 -21.69 -0.55 -7.32
CA GLY A 339 -21.75 0.91 -7.36
C GLY A 339 -20.50 1.55 -7.96
N ASP A 340 -20.54 2.87 -8.18
CA ASP A 340 -19.35 3.60 -8.62
C ASP A 340 -18.40 3.82 -7.45
N VAL A 341 -17.22 3.20 -7.50
CA VAL A 341 -16.21 3.22 -6.45
C VAL A 341 -15.15 4.25 -6.81
N PHE A 342 -15.13 5.39 -6.12
CA PHE A 342 -14.03 6.34 -6.27
C PHE A 342 -12.75 5.84 -5.58
N ARG A 343 -12.90 5.40 -4.32
CA ARG A 343 -11.85 4.73 -3.52
C ARG A 343 -12.50 3.71 -2.60
N PHE A 344 -11.68 2.82 -2.08
CA PHE A 344 -12.12 1.91 -1.03
C PHE A 344 -10.95 1.60 -0.08
N ARG A 345 -11.27 1.16 1.10
CA ARG A 345 -10.34 0.56 2.07
C ARG A 345 -10.95 -0.70 2.65
N VAL A 346 -10.11 -1.59 3.10
CA VAL A 346 -10.54 -2.81 3.79
C VAL A 346 -9.91 -2.81 5.17
N ASP A 347 -10.72 -3.03 6.19
CA ASP A 347 -10.22 -3.25 7.53
C ASP A 347 -9.69 -4.69 7.64
N PRO A 348 -8.37 -4.88 7.85
CA PRO A 348 -7.78 -6.22 7.89
C PRO A 348 -8.25 -7.04 9.09
N MET A 349 -8.72 -6.42 10.17
CA MET A 349 -9.16 -7.10 11.38
C MET A 349 -10.58 -7.63 11.27
N THR A 350 -11.47 -6.87 10.68
CA THR A 350 -12.90 -7.22 10.60
C THR A 350 -13.32 -7.71 9.21
N GLY A 351 -12.53 -7.43 8.18
CA GLY A 351 -12.90 -7.66 6.78
C GLY A 351 -13.97 -6.69 6.26
N GLU A 352 -14.38 -5.71 7.05
CA GLU A 352 -15.33 -4.69 6.64
C GLU A 352 -14.68 -3.76 5.59
N ILE A 353 -15.46 -3.36 4.59
CA ILE A 353 -14.96 -2.57 3.48
C ILE A 353 -15.67 -1.23 3.48
N ALA A 354 -14.89 -0.15 3.51
CA ALA A 354 -15.41 1.20 3.27
C ALA A 354 -15.24 1.57 1.80
N VAL A 355 -16.32 2.03 1.19
CA VAL A 355 -16.38 2.50 -0.19
C VAL A 355 -16.71 3.98 -0.19
N TRP A 356 -15.98 4.75 -0.95
CA TRP A 356 -16.26 6.16 -1.24
C TRP A 356 -16.93 6.27 -2.60
N GLN A 357 -18.08 6.90 -2.61
CA GLN A 357 -18.73 7.31 -3.85
C GLN A 357 -18.64 8.83 -4.02
N THR A 358 -18.38 9.27 -5.24
CA THR A 358 -18.51 10.69 -5.58
C THR A 358 -19.98 11.09 -5.51
N TYR A 359 -20.28 12.20 -4.85
CA TYR A 359 -21.62 12.77 -4.82
C TYR A 359 -21.83 13.63 -6.06
N ASP A 360 -22.90 13.36 -6.81
CA ASP A 360 -23.18 14.01 -8.11
C ASP A 360 -23.71 15.47 -7.99
N GLU A 361 -23.88 16.00 -6.80
CA GLU A 361 -24.23 17.40 -6.64
C GLU A 361 -22.96 18.28 -6.61
N PRO A 362 -22.65 19.00 -7.70
CA PRO A 362 -21.53 19.93 -7.68
C PRO A 362 -21.81 21.02 -6.64
N SER A 363 -21.10 20.99 -5.55
CA SER A 363 -21.07 22.15 -4.66
C SER A 363 -20.58 23.36 -5.47
N GLN A 364 -21.15 24.55 -5.24
CA GLN A 364 -20.77 25.78 -5.99
C GLN A 364 -19.27 26.16 -5.85
N ASN A 365 -18.51 25.40 -5.07
CA ASN A 365 -17.10 25.66 -4.71
C ASN A 365 -16.08 24.66 -5.27
N HIS A 366 -16.45 23.80 -6.24
CA HIS A 366 -15.54 22.81 -6.86
C HIS A 366 -14.94 21.75 -5.92
N SER A 367 -15.40 21.61 -4.68
CA SER A 367 -15.00 20.50 -3.82
C SER A 367 -15.83 19.25 -4.15
N THR A 368 -15.13 18.15 -4.43
CA THR A 368 -15.79 16.87 -4.65
C THR A 368 -16.25 16.34 -3.30
N THR A 369 -17.56 16.19 -3.14
CA THR A 369 -18.17 15.62 -1.94
C THR A 369 -18.26 14.10 -2.09
N HIS A 370 -17.97 13.36 -1.04
CA HIS A 370 -18.04 11.90 -1.03
C HIS A 370 -19.04 11.42 0.02
N LYS A 371 -19.72 10.33 -0.26
CA LYS A 371 -20.52 9.58 0.72
C LYS A 371 -19.82 8.28 1.08
N LEU A 372 -20.02 7.83 2.32
CA LEU A 372 -19.48 6.58 2.83
C LEU A 372 -20.51 5.45 2.71
N ILE A 373 -20.05 4.31 2.27
CA ILE A 373 -20.77 3.05 2.24
C ILE A 373 -19.89 2.01 2.92
N LEU A 374 -20.43 1.29 3.89
CA LEU A 374 -19.76 0.16 4.52
C LEU A 374 -20.36 -1.14 4.02
N LEU A 375 -19.49 -2.07 3.60
CA LEU A 375 -19.85 -3.41 3.19
C LEU A 375 -19.38 -4.37 4.29
N LYS A 376 -20.30 -5.13 4.88
CA LYS A 376 -19.94 -6.14 5.88
C LYS A 376 -19.64 -7.44 5.17
N ALA A 377 -18.38 -7.83 5.14
CA ALA A 377 -18.00 -9.18 4.71
C ALA A 377 -18.70 -10.20 5.64
N SER A 378 -19.45 -11.10 5.03
CA SER A 378 -20.16 -12.19 5.73
C SER A 378 -19.22 -13.34 6.07
#